data_acf1ff661224f11830a4715011e24f77
#
_entry.id   acf1ff661224f11830a4715011e24f77
#
_cell.length_a   1.000
_cell.length_b   1.000
_cell.length_c   1.000
_cell.angle_alpha   90.00
_cell.angle_beta   90.00
_cell.angle_gamma   90.00
#
_symmetry.space_group_name_H-M   'P 1'
#
loop_
_entity.id
_entity.type
_entity.pdbx_description
1 polymer ?
#
loop_
_entity_poly.entity_id
_entity_poly.type
_entity_poly.pdbx_seq_one_letter_code
_entity_poly.pdbx_strand_id
1 'polypeptide(L)'
;MLDGLHKNYWWRGMGDTVVEITKSCLSCARVKVGFKESGKELQPLPVRGLGYRWEVDFAGPLHLTKAGNKWVLVCIEHFTKWVELIPLPSKSSRDSARGLLDGVLSRYGAPGEILTDEGTEFRGEFQTLLTKHEITHRLASREHPQSDGLAERMVQTMKRALRKCLCDGGGEEWDELLPYIAMGYRMSKQKSVGYSPYFLMFGRDPIFQSRH
;
A
#
# COMPACT_ATOMS: atom_id res chain seq x y z
N MET A 1 0.80 11.03 -12.27
CA MET A 1 1.89 12.02 -12.18
C MET A 1 1.49 13.34 -12.81
N LEU A 2 1.15 13.41 -14.10
CA LEU A 2 0.80 14.64 -14.81
C LEU A 2 -0.31 15.45 -14.12
N ASP A 3 -1.42 14.80 -13.73
CA ASP A 3 -2.55 15.46 -13.04
C ASP A 3 -2.17 16.12 -11.69
N GLY A 4 -1.19 15.54 -10.99
CA GLY A 4 -0.70 16.14 -9.74
C GLY A 4 0.20 17.35 -9.98
N LEU A 5 0.99 17.32 -11.06
CA LEU A 5 1.86 18.42 -11.43
C LEU A 5 1.06 19.61 -11.96
N HIS A 6 0.01 19.38 -12.77
CA HIS A 6 -0.84 20.45 -13.31
C HIS A 6 -1.53 21.31 -12.25
N LYS A 7 -1.69 20.81 -11.02
CA LYS A 7 -2.29 21.60 -9.94
C LYS A 7 -1.40 22.75 -9.44
N ASN A 8 -0.05 22.60 -9.58
CA ASN A 8 0.91 23.52 -8.96
C ASN A 8 1.97 24.06 -9.93
N TYR A 9 2.12 23.45 -11.10
CA TYR A 9 3.17 23.76 -12.05
C TYR A 9 2.64 23.78 -13.48
N TRP A 10 3.24 24.64 -14.31
CA TRP A 10 3.00 24.67 -15.73
C TRP A 10 4.28 25.09 -16.49
N TRP A 11 4.60 24.38 -17.55
CA TRP A 11 5.61 24.75 -18.54
C TRP A 11 5.24 24.22 -19.91
N ARG A 12 5.78 24.86 -20.95
CA ARG A 12 5.52 24.45 -22.34
C ARG A 12 6.09 23.05 -22.59
N GLY A 13 5.28 22.13 -23.13
CA GLY A 13 5.69 20.74 -23.36
C GLY A 13 5.72 19.85 -22.12
N MET A 14 5.08 20.27 -21.03
CA MET A 14 5.02 19.52 -19.76
C MET A 14 4.57 18.07 -19.93
N GLY A 15 3.56 17.82 -20.78
CA GLY A 15 3.08 16.47 -21.07
C GLY A 15 4.18 15.59 -21.66
N ASP A 16 4.89 16.09 -22.65
CA ASP A 16 5.96 15.38 -23.34
C ASP A 16 7.14 15.11 -22.39
N THR A 17 7.55 16.11 -21.61
CA THR A 17 8.60 15.97 -20.60
C THR A 17 8.27 14.87 -19.58
N VAL A 18 7.05 14.86 -19.05
CA VAL A 18 6.63 13.84 -18.07
C VAL A 18 6.58 12.44 -18.71
N VAL A 19 6.12 12.34 -19.95
CA VAL A 19 6.11 11.07 -20.71
C VAL A 19 7.54 10.58 -20.96
N GLU A 20 8.44 11.45 -21.34
CA GLU A 20 9.85 11.13 -21.59
C GLU A 20 10.52 10.60 -20.31
N ILE A 21 10.43 11.33 -19.20
CA ILE A 21 10.98 10.92 -17.91
C ILE A 21 10.40 9.58 -17.46
N THR A 22 9.07 9.36 -17.63
CA THR A 22 8.46 8.10 -17.21
C THR A 22 8.79 6.92 -18.12
N LYS A 23 9.07 7.15 -19.41
CA LYS A 23 9.49 6.11 -20.35
C LYS A 23 10.98 5.77 -20.23
N SER A 24 11.83 6.75 -19.95
CA SER A 24 13.27 6.55 -19.80
C SER A 24 13.69 5.99 -18.44
N CYS A 25 12.78 5.90 -17.48
CA CYS A 25 13.07 5.35 -16.16
C CYS A 25 13.38 3.85 -16.24
N LEU A 26 14.66 3.49 -16.13
CA LEU A 26 15.14 2.08 -16.20
C LEU A 26 14.53 1.20 -15.11
N SER A 27 14.36 1.72 -13.91
CA SER A 27 13.73 1.00 -12.79
C SER A 27 12.27 0.70 -13.05
N CYS A 28 11.54 1.65 -13.67
CA CYS A 28 10.17 1.40 -14.13
C CYS A 28 10.13 0.32 -15.22
N ALA A 29 11.08 0.32 -16.15
CA ALA A 29 11.12 -0.62 -17.26
C ALA A 29 11.40 -2.05 -16.78
N ARG A 30 12.29 -2.24 -15.79
CA ARG A 30 12.63 -3.54 -15.21
C ARG A 30 11.47 -4.21 -14.46
N VAL A 31 10.52 -3.43 -13.94
CA VAL A 31 9.40 -3.93 -13.11
C VAL A 31 8.07 -4.01 -13.87
N LYS A 32 8.00 -3.49 -15.11
CA LYS A 32 6.81 -3.61 -15.99
C LYS A 32 6.63 -5.05 -16.46
N VAL A 33 5.84 -5.82 -15.73
CA VAL A 33 5.30 -7.10 -16.20
C VAL A 33 4.01 -6.82 -16.95
N GLY A 34 3.89 -7.32 -18.18
CA GLY A 34 2.67 -7.18 -18.99
C GLY A 34 1.46 -7.76 -18.27
N PHE A 35 0.38 -6.99 -18.18
CA PHE A 35 -0.90 -7.48 -17.70
C PHE A 35 -1.53 -8.36 -18.80
N LYS A 36 -1.83 -9.63 -18.46
CA LYS A 36 -2.86 -10.38 -19.17
C LYS A 36 -4.22 -9.93 -18.64
N GLU A 37 -5.05 -9.37 -19.48
CA GLU A 37 -6.45 -9.12 -19.16
C GLU A 37 -7.14 -10.45 -18.91
N SER A 38 -7.51 -10.76 -17.68
CA SER A 38 -8.43 -11.85 -17.38
C SER A 38 -9.85 -11.33 -17.57
N GLY A 39 -10.54 -11.82 -18.61
CA GLY A 39 -11.87 -11.35 -18.99
C GLY A 39 -13.03 -11.82 -18.11
N LYS A 40 -12.86 -11.94 -16.79
CA LYS A 40 -13.95 -12.18 -15.84
C LYS A 40 -14.27 -10.89 -15.09
N GLU A 41 -15.51 -10.45 -15.15
CA GLU A 41 -16.01 -9.36 -14.29
C GLU A 41 -15.80 -9.73 -12.83
N LEU A 42 -14.93 -8.98 -12.17
CA LEU A 42 -14.68 -9.12 -10.75
C LEU A 42 -15.82 -8.43 -9.99
N GLN A 43 -16.54 -9.17 -9.15
CA GLN A 43 -17.49 -8.58 -8.20
C GLN A 43 -16.72 -8.17 -6.94
N PRO A 44 -16.42 -6.88 -6.74
CA PRO A 44 -15.70 -6.44 -5.56
C PRO A 44 -16.56 -6.64 -4.31
N LEU A 45 -15.92 -6.99 -3.19
CA LEU A 45 -16.58 -6.99 -1.89
C LEU A 45 -17.19 -5.62 -1.61
N PRO A 46 -18.41 -5.56 -1.05
CA PRO A 46 -19.05 -4.28 -0.74
C PRO A 46 -18.17 -3.48 0.24
N VAL A 47 -17.91 -2.22 -0.12
CA VAL A 47 -17.11 -1.31 0.70
C VAL A 47 -18.07 -0.67 1.73
N ARG A 48 -17.83 -0.93 3.03
CA ARG A 48 -18.71 -0.50 4.12
C ARG A 48 -18.39 0.89 4.71
N GLY A 49 -17.49 1.65 4.09
CA GLY A 49 -17.12 3.00 4.53
C GLY A 49 -15.68 3.09 5.07
N LEU A 50 -15.32 4.30 5.47
CA LEU A 50 -13.99 4.67 5.94
C LEU A 50 -13.60 3.89 7.21
N GLY A 51 -12.40 3.31 7.18
CA GLY A 51 -11.80 2.62 8.33
C GLY A 51 -12.40 1.25 8.64
N TYR A 52 -13.46 0.80 7.92
CA TYR A 52 -14.14 -0.44 8.24
C TYR A 52 -13.30 -1.68 7.95
N ARG A 53 -12.61 -1.73 6.78
CA ARG A 53 -11.83 -2.90 6.34
C ARG A 53 -10.41 -2.51 5.99
N TRP A 54 -9.46 -3.22 6.59
CA TRP A 54 -8.06 -3.17 6.21
C TRP A 54 -7.59 -4.52 5.69
N GLU A 55 -6.81 -4.51 4.63
CA GLU A 55 -6.08 -5.66 4.14
C GLU A 55 -4.64 -5.58 4.63
N VAL A 56 -4.13 -6.71 5.12
CA VAL A 56 -2.79 -6.83 5.68
C VAL A 56 -2.06 -7.97 4.99
N ASP A 57 -0.88 -7.67 4.46
CA ASP A 57 -0.04 -8.61 3.73
C ASP A 57 1.44 -8.29 3.97
N PHE A 58 2.32 -9.20 3.60
CA PHE A 58 3.76 -9.03 3.71
C PHE A 58 4.44 -8.81 2.37
N ALA A 59 5.42 -7.91 2.36
CA ALA A 59 6.40 -7.79 1.30
C ALA A 59 7.79 -8.16 1.83
N GLY A 60 8.52 -8.95 1.07
CA GLY A 60 9.84 -9.45 1.46
C GLY A 60 10.01 -10.95 1.22
N PRO A 61 11.08 -11.58 1.72
CA PRO A 61 12.15 -10.92 2.48
C PRO A 61 12.97 -9.93 1.63
N LEU A 62 13.39 -8.84 2.24
CA LEU A 62 14.26 -7.83 1.67
C LEU A 62 15.67 -7.94 2.27
N HIS A 63 16.60 -7.12 1.79
CA HIS A 63 17.92 -7.01 2.43
C HIS A 63 17.78 -6.58 3.89
N LEU A 64 18.59 -7.13 4.77
CA LEU A 64 18.61 -6.75 6.18
C LEU A 64 19.08 -5.30 6.31
N THR A 65 18.27 -4.46 6.96
CA THR A 65 18.64 -3.07 7.20
C THR A 65 19.53 -2.92 8.43
N LYS A 66 20.15 -1.75 8.60
CA LYS A 66 20.93 -1.43 9.81
C LYS A 66 20.07 -1.48 11.08
N ALA A 67 18.76 -1.18 10.97
CA ALA A 67 17.80 -1.30 12.06
C ALA A 67 17.31 -2.75 12.32
N GLY A 68 17.79 -3.72 11.54
CA GLY A 68 17.46 -5.13 11.70
C GLY A 68 16.16 -5.55 11.00
N ASN A 69 15.60 -4.71 10.14
CA ASN A 69 14.36 -5.01 9.42
C ASN A 69 14.62 -5.85 8.16
N LYS A 70 13.73 -6.78 7.87
CA LYS A 70 13.81 -7.70 6.72
C LYS A 70 12.48 -7.82 5.97
N TRP A 71 11.38 -7.36 6.57
CA TRP A 71 10.03 -7.47 6.05
C TRP A 71 9.30 -6.14 6.11
N VAL A 72 8.31 -5.96 5.25
CA VAL A 72 7.36 -4.85 5.32
C VAL A 72 5.98 -5.42 5.51
N LEU A 73 5.30 -5.03 6.59
CA LEU A 73 3.87 -5.24 6.75
C LEU A 73 3.16 -4.15 5.96
N VAL A 74 2.40 -4.54 4.96
CA VAL A 74 1.63 -3.65 4.06
C VAL A 74 0.19 -3.68 4.53
N CYS A 75 -0.32 -2.55 5.03
CA CYS A 75 -1.70 -2.42 5.47
C CYS A 75 -2.42 -1.42 4.55
N ILE A 76 -3.54 -1.83 3.95
CA ILE A 76 -4.30 -1.00 3.01
C ILE A 76 -5.75 -0.89 3.45
N GLU A 77 -6.23 0.34 3.62
CA GLU A 77 -7.62 0.63 3.91
C GLU A 77 -8.46 0.57 2.62
N HIS A 78 -9.54 -0.22 2.63
CA HIS A 78 -10.29 -0.55 1.41
C HIS A 78 -11.10 0.59 0.82
N PHE A 79 -11.60 1.53 1.61
CA PHE A 79 -12.42 2.64 1.12
C PHE A 79 -11.56 3.72 0.47
N THR A 80 -10.61 4.28 1.23
CA THR A 80 -9.75 5.39 0.80
C THR A 80 -8.56 4.96 -0.04
N LYS A 81 -8.19 3.68 0.01
CA LYS A 81 -6.93 3.16 -0.52
C LYS A 81 -5.70 3.68 0.24
N TRP A 82 -5.90 4.15 1.47
CA TRP A 82 -4.81 4.55 2.35
C TRP A 82 -3.88 3.38 2.63
N VAL A 83 -2.58 3.62 2.66
CA VAL A 83 -1.56 2.60 2.88
C VAL A 83 -0.71 2.94 4.08
N GLU A 84 -0.41 1.96 4.93
CA GLU A 84 0.67 1.98 5.90
C GLU A 84 1.72 0.94 5.50
N LEU A 85 2.99 1.31 5.58
CA LEU A 85 4.14 0.47 5.29
C LEU A 85 4.99 0.39 6.56
N ILE A 86 5.01 -0.75 7.21
CA ILE A 86 5.60 -0.93 8.53
C ILE A 86 6.80 -1.87 8.41
N PRO A 87 8.03 -1.40 8.66
CA PRO A 87 9.20 -2.27 8.62
C PRO A 87 9.20 -3.19 9.84
N LEU A 88 9.50 -4.46 9.61
CA LEU A 88 9.53 -5.49 10.65
C LEU A 88 10.78 -6.35 10.54
N PRO A 89 11.35 -6.80 11.68
CA PRO A 89 12.52 -7.67 11.71
C PRO A 89 12.18 -9.09 11.26
N SER A 90 10.98 -9.56 11.56
CA SER A 90 10.56 -10.92 11.20
C SER A 90 9.11 -10.98 10.74
N LYS A 91 8.75 -12.12 10.12
CA LYS A 91 7.40 -12.48 9.72
C LYS A 91 6.76 -13.35 10.81
N SER A 92 6.96 -12.98 12.09
CA SER A 92 6.35 -13.69 13.22
C SER A 92 4.97 -13.13 13.55
N SER A 93 4.12 -13.95 14.16
CA SER A 93 2.80 -13.52 14.62
C SER A 93 2.88 -12.36 15.63
N ARG A 94 3.90 -12.37 16.48
CA ARG A 94 4.16 -11.31 17.47
C ARG A 94 4.52 -9.98 16.80
N ASP A 95 5.45 -10.00 15.83
CA ASP A 95 5.87 -8.78 15.12
C ASP A 95 4.74 -8.26 14.25
N SER A 96 3.96 -9.15 13.62
CA SER A 96 2.76 -8.79 12.85
C SER A 96 1.72 -8.09 13.73
N ALA A 97 1.43 -8.66 14.92
CA ALA A 97 0.50 -8.07 15.87
C ALA A 97 0.99 -6.70 16.36
N ARG A 98 2.28 -6.57 16.69
CA ARG A 98 2.88 -5.32 17.13
C ARG A 98 2.83 -4.26 16.03
N GLY A 99 3.21 -4.63 14.80
CA GLY A 99 3.15 -3.74 13.65
C GLY A 99 1.74 -3.24 13.36
N LEU A 100 0.74 -4.13 13.40
CA LEU A 100 -0.66 -3.74 13.23
C LEU A 100 -1.13 -2.79 14.34
N LEU A 101 -0.80 -3.10 15.61
CA LEU A 101 -1.16 -2.25 16.74
C LEU A 101 -0.58 -0.85 16.61
N ASP A 102 0.73 -0.74 16.40
CA ASP A 102 1.44 0.54 16.37
C ASP A 102 1.16 1.33 15.08
N GLY A 103 1.05 0.65 13.94
CA GLY A 103 0.89 1.29 12.63
C GLY A 103 -0.54 1.61 12.24
N VAL A 104 -1.51 0.83 12.72
CA VAL A 104 -2.92 0.97 12.32
C VAL A 104 -3.83 1.25 13.50
N LEU A 105 -3.94 0.33 14.46
CA LEU A 105 -4.96 0.44 15.50
C LEU A 105 -4.78 1.68 16.39
N SER A 106 -3.54 2.02 16.75
CA SER A 106 -3.23 3.20 17.57
C SER A 106 -3.52 4.53 16.88
N ARG A 107 -3.57 4.54 15.55
CA ARG A 107 -3.72 5.76 14.74
C ARG A 107 -5.13 5.96 14.21
N TYR A 108 -5.79 4.89 13.83
CA TYR A 108 -7.07 4.92 13.12
C TYR A 108 -8.21 4.28 13.91
N GLY A 109 -7.91 3.68 15.07
CA GLY A 109 -8.86 2.89 15.84
C GLY A 109 -8.99 1.46 15.34
N ALA A 110 -9.81 0.67 16.02
CA ALA A 110 -10.08 -0.71 15.64
C ALA A 110 -11.04 -0.75 14.44
N PRO A 111 -10.65 -1.39 13.32
CA PRO A 111 -11.55 -1.57 12.19
C PRO A 111 -12.62 -2.63 12.47
N GLY A 112 -13.68 -2.66 11.67
CA GLY A 112 -14.68 -3.73 11.74
C GLY A 112 -14.12 -5.08 11.29
N GLU A 113 -13.19 -5.08 10.31
CA GLU A 113 -12.57 -6.32 9.85
C GLU A 113 -11.15 -6.12 9.30
N ILE A 114 -10.34 -7.16 9.48
CA ILE A 114 -9.01 -7.31 8.88
C ILE A 114 -9.05 -8.49 7.91
N LEU A 115 -8.58 -8.25 6.68
CA LEU A 115 -8.42 -9.26 5.63
C LEU A 115 -6.95 -9.64 5.53
N THR A 116 -6.62 -10.94 5.56
CA THR A 116 -5.25 -11.46 5.35
C THR A 116 -5.30 -12.71 4.47
N ASP A 117 -4.16 -13.17 4.00
CA ASP A 117 -4.03 -14.53 3.51
C ASP A 117 -4.02 -15.55 4.69
N GLU A 118 -3.89 -16.85 4.37
CA GLU A 118 -3.85 -17.93 5.35
C GLU A 118 -2.47 -18.11 6.02
N GLY A 119 -1.61 -17.11 5.97
CA GLY A 119 -0.26 -17.17 6.50
C GLY A 119 -0.21 -17.45 8.02
N THR A 120 0.79 -18.19 8.45
CA THR A 120 0.99 -18.55 9.87
C THR A 120 1.27 -17.34 10.75
N GLU A 121 1.81 -16.28 10.18
CA GLU A 121 2.09 -14.97 10.79
C GLU A 121 0.84 -14.22 11.24
N PHE A 122 -0.31 -14.59 10.71
CA PHE A 122 -1.62 -14.00 11.07
C PHE A 122 -2.41 -14.87 12.06
N ARG A 123 -1.76 -15.88 12.65
CA ARG A 123 -2.31 -16.73 13.72
C ARG A 123 -1.75 -16.29 15.09
N GLY A 124 -1.95 -17.08 16.14
CA GLY A 124 -1.35 -16.85 17.46
C GLY A 124 -1.59 -15.45 18.03
N GLU A 125 -0.54 -14.70 18.32
CA GLU A 125 -0.63 -13.38 18.94
C GLU A 125 -1.38 -12.37 18.05
N PHE A 126 -1.26 -12.49 16.72
CA PHE A 126 -2.03 -11.64 15.80
C PHE A 126 -3.52 -11.87 15.95
N GLN A 127 -3.97 -13.14 15.93
CA GLN A 127 -5.37 -13.49 16.15
C GLN A 127 -5.86 -13.10 17.55
N THR A 128 -5.02 -13.23 18.58
CA THR A 128 -5.34 -12.79 19.94
C THR A 128 -5.56 -11.28 19.99
N LEU A 129 -4.74 -10.49 19.32
CA LEU A 129 -4.92 -9.05 19.21
C LEU A 129 -6.27 -8.69 18.57
N LEU A 130 -6.63 -9.34 17.45
CA LEU A 130 -7.91 -9.08 16.77
C LEU A 130 -9.11 -9.44 17.67
N THR A 131 -9.07 -10.60 18.32
CA THR A 131 -10.13 -11.05 19.23
C THR A 131 -10.30 -10.09 20.40
N LYS A 132 -9.21 -9.61 21.00
CA LYS A 132 -9.22 -8.66 22.12
C LYS A 132 -9.90 -7.32 21.75
N HIS A 133 -9.79 -6.90 20.50
CA HIS A 133 -10.39 -5.66 20.01
C HIS A 133 -11.68 -5.86 19.21
N GLU A 134 -12.28 -7.06 19.27
CA GLU A 134 -13.53 -7.42 18.59
C GLU A 134 -13.50 -7.22 17.07
N ILE A 135 -12.30 -7.36 16.47
CA ILE A 135 -12.07 -7.20 15.03
C ILE A 135 -12.35 -8.53 14.33
N THR A 136 -13.20 -8.53 13.32
CA THR A 136 -13.46 -9.72 12.51
C THR A 136 -12.23 -10.03 11.65
N HIS A 137 -11.67 -11.24 11.84
CA HIS A 137 -10.60 -11.73 10.94
C HIS A 137 -11.22 -12.46 9.75
N ARG A 138 -10.95 -11.96 8.54
CA ARG A 138 -11.32 -12.64 7.29
C ARG A 138 -10.07 -13.16 6.61
N LEU A 139 -10.17 -14.38 6.12
CA LEU A 139 -9.13 -14.98 5.27
C LEU A 139 -9.53 -14.78 3.80
N ALA A 140 -8.59 -14.27 3.02
CA ALA A 140 -8.75 -14.19 1.56
C ALA A 140 -8.81 -15.62 0.99
N SER A 141 -9.97 -16.02 0.51
CA SER A 141 -10.17 -17.36 -0.05
C SER A 141 -9.57 -17.45 -1.45
N ARG A 142 -8.74 -18.46 -1.70
CA ARG A 142 -8.25 -18.80 -3.04
C ARG A 142 -9.38 -19.19 -4.00
N GLU A 143 -10.54 -19.59 -3.46
CA GLU A 143 -11.69 -20.06 -4.25
C GLU A 143 -12.59 -18.93 -4.76
N HIS A 144 -12.46 -17.71 -4.20
CA HIS A 144 -13.19 -16.53 -4.65
C HIS A 144 -12.27 -15.36 -5.03
N PRO A 145 -11.37 -15.52 -6.01
CA PRO A 145 -10.45 -14.44 -6.44
C PRO A 145 -11.19 -13.23 -7.02
N GLN A 146 -12.49 -13.35 -7.26
CA GLN A 146 -13.33 -12.30 -7.82
C GLN A 146 -13.67 -11.20 -6.80
N SER A 147 -13.73 -11.54 -5.52
CA SER A 147 -14.08 -10.61 -4.44
C SER A 147 -12.90 -9.72 -4.00
N ASP A 148 -11.67 -10.21 -4.13
CA ASP A 148 -10.46 -9.59 -3.58
C ASP A 148 -9.57 -8.91 -4.64
N GLY A 149 -9.92 -9.06 -5.93
CA GLY A 149 -9.07 -8.64 -7.06
C GLY A 149 -8.70 -7.16 -7.12
N LEU A 150 -9.45 -6.26 -6.50
CA LEU A 150 -9.07 -4.84 -6.40
C LEU A 150 -8.02 -4.63 -5.29
N ALA A 151 -8.20 -5.27 -4.16
CA ALA A 151 -7.31 -5.19 -3.01
C ALA A 151 -5.97 -5.86 -3.31
N GLU A 152 -5.99 -7.07 -3.87
CA GLU A 152 -4.79 -7.78 -4.33
C GLU A 152 -3.97 -6.95 -5.34
N ARG A 153 -4.64 -6.28 -6.30
CA ARG A 153 -3.95 -5.37 -7.24
C ARG A 153 -3.27 -4.21 -6.55
N MET A 154 -3.84 -3.71 -5.47
CA MET A 154 -3.25 -2.61 -4.71
C MET A 154 -2.04 -3.06 -3.92
N VAL A 155 -2.12 -4.20 -3.23
CA VAL A 155 -0.97 -4.83 -2.56
C VAL A 155 0.14 -5.10 -3.58
N GLN A 156 -0.20 -5.65 -4.75
CA GLN A 156 0.77 -5.86 -5.82
C GLN A 156 1.38 -4.54 -6.34
N THR A 157 0.60 -3.47 -6.39
CA THR A 157 1.10 -2.13 -6.77
C THR A 157 2.10 -1.62 -5.74
N MET A 158 1.82 -1.79 -4.44
CA MET A 158 2.75 -1.44 -3.37
C MET A 158 4.02 -2.29 -3.40
N LYS A 159 3.89 -3.61 -3.54
CA LYS A 159 5.03 -4.51 -3.69
C LYS A 159 5.92 -4.14 -4.89
N ARG A 160 5.34 -3.68 -6.00
CA ARG A 160 6.08 -3.18 -7.17
C ARG A 160 6.77 -1.84 -6.89
N ALA A 161 6.09 -0.91 -6.21
CA ALA A 161 6.68 0.37 -5.83
C ALA A 161 7.89 0.15 -4.91
N LEU A 162 7.76 -0.72 -3.91
CA LEU A 162 8.85 -1.13 -3.03
C LEU A 162 10.02 -1.72 -3.82
N ARG A 163 9.78 -2.72 -4.68
CA ARG A 163 10.84 -3.33 -5.51
C ARG A 163 11.55 -2.30 -6.37
N LYS A 164 10.81 -1.35 -6.93
CA LYS A 164 11.36 -0.28 -7.77
C LYS A 164 12.31 0.62 -6.99
N CYS A 165 11.90 1.09 -5.81
CA CYS A 165 12.75 1.92 -4.95
C CYS A 165 14.01 1.16 -4.49
N LEU A 166 13.89 -0.15 -4.27
CA LEU A 166 15.02 -1.02 -3.92
C LEU A 166 16.02 -1.21 -5.08
N CYS A 167 15.53 -1.21 -6.34
CA CYS A 167 16.40 -1.31 -7.52
C CYS A 167 17.22 -0.03 -7.76
N ASP A 168 16.78 1.12 -7.26
CA ASP A 168 17.43 2.43 -7.47
C ASP A 168 18.49 2.76 -6.40
N GLY A 169 18.94 1.79 -5.60
CA GLY A 169 20.04 1.95 -4.63
C GLY A 169 19.61 2.02 -3.16
N GLY A 170 18.35 1.71 -2.85
CA GLY A 170 17.85 1.63 -1.47
C GLY A 170 18.34 0.41 -0.67
N GLY A 171 19.62 -0.04 -0.86
CA GLY A 171 20.17 -1.28 -0.34
C GLY A 171 19.88 -1.56 1.14
N GLU A 172 20.72 -1.04 2.04
CA GLU A 172 20.65 -1.35 3.48
C GLU A 172 19.72 -0.43 4.29
N GLU A 173 19.10 0.59 3.67
CA GLU A 173 18.30 1.64 4.32
C GLU A 173 16.91 1.77 3.71
N TRP A 174 16.38 0.70 3.11
CA TRP A 174 15.07 0.73 2.47
C TRP A 174 13.92 1.07 3.43
N ASP A 175 14.05 0.75 4.70
CA ASP A 175 13.06 1.06 5.74
C ASP A 175 12.91 2.58 5.96
N GLU A 176 13.96 3.36 5.80
CA GLU A 176 13.93 4.82 5.85
C GLU A 176 13.20 5.44 4.63
N LEU A 177 13.09 4.70 3.53
CA LEU A 177 12.37 5.14 2.33
C LEU A 177 10.86 4.88 2.38
N LEU A 178 10.39 3.99 3.26
CA LEU A 178 8.97 3.62 3.35
C LEU A 178 8.03 4.81 3.57
N PRO A 179 8.34 5.79 4.44
CA PRO A 179 7.49 6.98 4.62
C PRO A 179 7.33 7.78 3.33
N TYR A 180 8.39 7.94 2.54
CA TYR A 180 8.36 8.68 1.27
C TYR A 180 7.56 7.93 0.20
N ILE A 181 7.69 6.60 0.15
CA ILE A 181 6.92 5.74 -0.76
C ILE A 181 5.44 5.83 -0.42
N ALA A 182 5.09 5.70 0.88
CA ALA A 182 3.73 5.81 1.35
C ALA A 182 3.15 7.21 1.06
N MET A 183 3.91 8.28 1.32
CA MET A 183 3.53 9.66 1.04
C MET A 183 3.23 9.85 -0.46
N GLY A 184 4.13 9.45 -1.33
CA GLY A 184 3.95 9.55 -2.79
C GLY A 184 2.71 8.80 -3.29
N TYR A 185 2.46 7.61 -2.75
CA TYR A 185 1.26 6.83 -3.08
C TYR A 185 -0.02 7.51 -2.57
N ARG A 186 -0.04 7.94 -1.31
CA ARG A 186 -1.19 8.59 -0.69
C ARG A 186 -1.62 9.86 -1.41
N MET A 187 -0.68 10.60 -1.98
CA MET A 187 -0.90 11.83 -2.75
C MET A 187 -1.27 11.57 -4.21
N SER A 188 -1.06 10.36 -4.71
CA SER A 188 -1.31 10.02 -6.11
C SER A 188 -2.76 9.62 -6.34
N LYS A 189 -3.40 10.16 -7.39
CA LYS A 189 -4.75 9.80 -7.79
C LYS A 189 -4.82 8.32 -8.17
N GLN A 190 -5.72 7.59 -7.52
CA GLN A 190 -5.95 6.18 -7.79
C GLN A 190 -7.05 6.01 -8.84
N LYS A 191 -6.76 5.27 -9.92
CA LYS A 191 -7.69 5.06 -11.03
C LYS A 191 -9.03 4.44 -10.59
N SER A 192 -9.00 3.56 -9.59
CA SER A 192 -10.17 2.82 -9.11
C SER A 192 -11.21 3.68 -8.40
N VAL A 193 -10.78 4.78 -7.77
CA VAL A 193 -11.65 5.67 -6.98
C VAL A 193 -11.70 7.10 -7.50
N GLY A 194 -10.82 7.46 -8.45
CA GLY A 194 -10.80 8.77 -9.07
C GLY A 194 -10.19 9.90 -8.22
N TYR A 195 -9.77 9.62 -6.99
CA TYR A 195 -9.20 10.55 -6.03
C TYR A 195 -7.89 10.03 -5.45
N SER A 196 -7.13 10.89 -4.77
CA SER A 196 -5.98 10.46 -3.99
C SER A 196 -6.45 9.87 -2.65
N PRO A 197 -5.74 8.85 -2.10
CA PRO A 197 -6.01 8.36 -0.75
C PRO A 197 -5.99 9.47 0.31
N TYR A 198 -5.11 10.45 0.12
CA TYR A 198 -5.01 11.61 1.02
C TYR A 198 -6.32 12.42 1.02
N PHE A 199 -6.87 12.72 -0.16
CA PHE A 199 -8.15 13.45 -0.26
C PHE A 199 -9.29 12.66 0.36
N LEU A 200 -9.38 11.35 0.10
CA LEU A 200 -10.44 10.50 0.66
C LEU A 200 -10.34 10.34 2.18
N MET A 201 -9.12 10.39 2.74
CA MET A 201 -8.90 10.28 4.19
C MET A 201 -9.19 11.58 4.92
N PHE A 202 -8.78 12.73 4.37
CA PHE A 202 -8.79 14.03 5.08
C PHE A 202 -9.76 15.06 4.49
N GLY A 203 -10.44 14.78 3.38
CA GLY A 203 -11.37 15.69 2.72
C GLY A 203 -10.70 16.89 2.04
N ARG A 204 -9.38 16.91 1.93
CA ARG A 204 -8.59 18.00 1.31
C ARG A 204 -7.38 17.45 0.56
N ASP A 205 -6.90 18.20 -0.41
CA ASP A 205 -5.61 17.90 -1.04
C ASP A 205 -4.42 18.29 -0.12
N PRO A 206 -3.26 17.63 -0.26
CA PRO A 206 -2.04 18.04 0.44
C PRO A 206 -1.62 19.43 -0.01
N ILE A 207 -1.13 20.24 0.94
CA ILE A 207 -0.63 21.57 0.66
C ILE A 207 0.85 21.45 0.29
N PHE A 208 1.18 21.86 -0.94
CA PHE A 208 2.56 22.05 -1.37
C PHE A 208 2.87 23.54 -1.36
N GLN A 209 3.84 23.97 -0.57
CA GLN A 209 4.36 25.32 -0.69
C GLN A 209 5.24 25.37 -1.95
N SER A 210 4.77 26.05 -2.99
CA SER A 210 5.66 26.48 -4.08
C SER A 210 6.59 27.53 -3.52
N ARG A 211 7.90 27.24 -3.47
CA ARG A 211 8.87 28.32 -3.28
C ARG A 211 8.80 29.21 -4.51
N HIS A 212 8.32 30.44 -4.33
CA HIS A 212 8.44 31.51 -5.32
C HIS A 212 9.90 31.90 -5.49
#